data_e7ddc9f9d48548a8e9e0381697dc8b20
#
_entry.id   e7ddc9f9d48548a8e9e0381697dc8b20
#
_cell.length_a   1.000
_cell.length_b   1.000
_cell.length_c   1.000
_cell.angle_alpha   90.00
_cell.angle_beta   90.00
_cell.angle_gamma   90.00
#
_symmetry.space_group_name_H-M   'P 1'
#
loop_
_entity.id
_entity.type
_entity.pdbx_description
1 polymer ?
#
loop_
_entity_poly.entity_id
_entity_poly.type
_entity_poly.pdbx_seq_one_letter_code
_entity_poly.pdbx_strand_id
1 'polypeptide(L)'
;LVLLSKIGETSAKDLTLVDTDLSEAVKSSAGSFRQMIEDAGKTLSMEVESGIHAKVEPRLFSEIVSILLDNAVKYCDEKGTITTRLEKHKKGVILSVSNPYQEGASEDYERFFERFYRGDTSHNSKRSGYGIGLAMARDMARLMKGSLDVSYKDGVITFSLSLA
;
A
#
# COMPACT_ATOMS: atom_id res chain seq x y z
N LEU A 1 -1.76 5.14 -16.09
CA LEU A 1 -1.52 6.51 -16.53
C LEU A 1 -2.80 7.34 -16.57
N VAL A 2 -3.91 6.71 -16.97
CA VAL A 2 -5.21 7.40 -16.95
C VAL A 2 -5.57 7.80 -15.52
N LEU A 3 -5.33 6.90 -14.56
CA LEU A 3 -5.62 7.19 -13.16
C LEU A 3 -4.74 8.33 -12.64
N LEU A 4 -3.46 8.31 -12.98
CA LEU A 4 -2.55 9.38 -12.57
C LEU A 4 -3.00 10.74 -13.10
N SER A 5 -3.44 10.79 -14.35
CA SER A 5 -3.96 12.00 -14.95
C SER A 5 -5.20 12.50 -14.22
N LYS A 6 -6.12 11.59 -13.88
CA LYS A 6 -7.34 11.94 -13.13
C LYS A 6 -7.01 12.50 -11.77
N ILE A 7 -6.04 11.93 -11.06
CA ILE A 7 -5.64 12.42 -9.75
C ILE A 7 -5.10 13.85 -9.85
N GLY A 8 -4.31 14.12 -10.89
CA GLY A 8 -3.77 15.46 -11.10
C GLY A 8 -4.83 16.51 -11.38
N GLU A 9 -5.99 16.10 -11.91
CA GLU A 9 -7.10 17.00 -12.22
C GLU A 9 -8.11 17.09 -11.08
N THR A 10 -8.09 16.14 -10.14
CA THR A 10 -9.07 16.06 -9.07
C THR A 10 -8.55 16.73 -7.80
N SER A 11 -9.37 17.56 -7.20
CA SER A 11 -9.06 18.13 -5.89
C SER A 11 -9.89 17.42 -4.83
N ALA A 12 -9.49 17.58 -3.56
CA ALA A 12 -10.23 17.01 -2.43
C ALA A 12 -11.68 17.46 -2.39
N LYS A 13 -11.98 18.63 -2.95
CA LYS A 13 -13.34 19.18 -3.00
C LYS A 13 -14.25 18.40 -3.91
N ASP A 14 -13.68 17.77 -4.94
CA ASP A 14 -14.45 17.07 -5.96
C ASP A 14 -14.69 15.60 -5.62
N LEU A 15 -14.08 15.10 -4.54
CA LEU A 15 -14.26 13.72 -4.13
C LEU A 15 -15.43 13.57 -3.18
N THR A 16 -16.23 12.55 -3.45
CA THR A 16 -17.28 12.15 -2.52
C THR A 16 -16.76 10.99 -1.70
N LEU A 17 -16.58 11.22 -0.40
CA LEU A 17 -16.17 10.19 0.54
C LEU A 17 -17.41 9.56 1.13
N VAL A 18 -17.52 8.25 1.05
CA VAL A 18 -18.70 7.51 1.52
C VAL A 18 -18.30 6.51 2.58
N ASP A 19 -19.22 6.23 3.50
CA ASP A 19 -19.02 5.22 4.52
C ASP A 19 -18.78 3.87 3.84
N THR A 20 -17.66 3.26 4.12
CA THR A 20 -17.22 2.04 3.44
C THR A 20 -16.78 1.01 4.46
N ASP A 21 -17.19 -0.24 4.25
CA ASP A 21 -16.68 -1.36 5.04
C ASP A 21 -15.25 -1.67 4.58
N LEU A 22 -14.28 -1.12 5.30
CA LEU A 22 -12.88 -1.29 4.95
C LEU A 22 -12.41 -2.72 5.15
N SER A 23 -12.98 -3.41 6.13
CA SER A 23 -12.61 -4.81 6.40
C SER A 23 -12.88 -5.68 5.18
N GLU A 24 -14.06 -5.53 4.59
CA GLU A 24 -14.40 -6.28 3.39
C GLU A 24 -13.59 -5.82 2.17
N ALA A 25 -13.36 -4.51 2.05
CA ALA A 25 -12.58 -3.98 0.93
C ALA A 25 -11.15 -4.51 0.96
N VAL A 26 -10.52 -4.56 2.14
CA VAL A 26 -9.15 -5.08 2.26
C VAL A 26 -9.12 -6.57 1.95
N LYS A 27 -10.05 -7.34 2.50
CA LYS A 27 -10.11 -8.78 2.23
C LYS A 27 -10.26 -9.07 0.74
N SER A 28 -11.12 -8.33 0.07
CA SER A 28 -11.36 -8.51 -1.36
C SER A 28 -10.12 -8.15 -2.18
N SER A 29 -9.55 -6.98 -1.92
CA SER A 29 -8.38 -6.52 -2.67
C SER A 29 -7.16 -7.39 -2.40
N ALA A 30 -6.88 -7.71 -1.14
CA ALA A 30 -5.74 -8.55 -0.78
C ALA A 30 -5.92 -9.98 -1.27
N GLY A 31 -7.14 -10.49 -1.20
CA GLY A 31 -7.45 -11.83 -1.68
C GLY A 31 -7.13 -12.02 -3.15
N SER A 32 -7.32 -10.97 -3.96
CA SER A 32 -7.02 -11.05 -5.38
C SER A 32 -5.52 -11.16 -5.67
N PHE A 33 -4.67 -10.83 -4.71
CA PHE A 33 -3.23 -10.96 -4.85
C PHE A 33 -2.68 -12.29 -4.32
N ARG A 34 -3.50 -13.05 -3.60
CA ARG A 34 -3.04 -14.27 -2.93
C ARG A 34 -2.34 -15.24 -3.89
N GLN A 35 -2.94 -15.50 -5.02
CA GLN A 35 -2.36 -16.44 -5.98
C GLN A 35 -1.02 -15.94 -6.52
N MET A 36 -0.93 -14.65 -6.84
CA MET A 36 0.31 -14.06 -7.32
C MET A 36 1.41 -14.16 -6.27
N ILE A 37 1.07 -13.91 -5.01
CA ILE A 37 2.01 -13.98 -3.90
C ILE A 37 2.51 -15.42 -3.73
N GLU A 38 1.60 -16.38 -3.74
CA GLU A 38 1.95 -17.80 -3.60
C GLU A 38 2.77 -18.30 -4.78
N ASP A 39 2.44 -17.87 -5.99
CA ASP A 39 3.20 -18.22 -7.19
C ASP A 39 4.63 -17.65 -7.13
N ALA A 40 4.81 -16.54 -6.43
CA ALA A 40 6.14 -15.96 -6.22
C ALA A 40 6.91 -16.66 -5.07
N GLY A 41 6.35 -17.70 -4.49
CA GLY A 41 6.98 -18.43 -3.40
C GLY A 41 6.87 -17.75 -2.05
N LYS A 42 5.94 -16.80 -1.92
CA LYS A 42 5.76 -16.00 -0.71
C LYS A 42 4.41 -16.32 -0.07
N THR A 43 4.20 -15.83 1.14
CA THR A 43 2.98 -16.10 1.90
C THR A 43 2.24 -14.80 2.18
N LEU A 44 0.92 -14.82 2.05
CA LEU A 44 0.07 -13.70 2.45
C LEU A 44 -0.57 -14.01 3.80
N SER A 45 -0.34 -13.14 4.78
CA SER A 45 -0.99 -13.19 6.08
C SER A 45 -1.92 -12.00 6.18
N MET A 46 -3.16 -12.24 6.57
CA MET A 46 -4.14 -11.16 6.77
C MET A 46 -4.59 -11.09 8.22
N GLU A 47 -4.41 -9.93 8.82
CA GLU A 47 -4.83 -9.64 10.18
C GLU A 47 -5.81 -8.48 10.09
N VAL A 48 -7.02 -8.78 9.65
CA VAL A 48 -8.05 -7.79 9.37
C VAL A 48 -9.14 -7.85 10.43
N GLU A 49 -9.23 -6.79 11.23
CA GLU A 49 -10.27 -6.66 12.24
C GLU A 49 -11.62 -6.45 11.55
N SER A 50 -12.63 -7.17 11.99
CA SER A 50 -13.96 -7.11 11.38
C SER A 50 -14.69 -5.81 11.69
N GLY A 51 -15.56 -5.40 10.76
CA GLY A 51 -16.48 -4.29 11.02
C GLY A 51 -15.86 -2.91 11.07
N ILE A 52 -14.70 -2.73 10.46
CA ILE A 52 -14.07 -1.42 10.40
C ILE A 52 -14.64 -0.62 9.24
N HIS A 53 -15.18 0.55 9.55
CA HIS A 53 -15.75 1.47 8.58
C HIS A 53 -15.04 2.81 8.63
N ALA A 54 -14.93 3.46 7.50
CA ALA A 54 -14.46 4.83 7.41
C ALA A 54 -15.00 5.47 6.14
N LYS A 55 -14.96 6.80 6.10
CA LYS A 55 -15.37 7.53 4.91
C LYS A 55 -14.20 7.64 3.96
N VAL A 56 -14.31 6.97 2.83
CA VAL A 56 -13.28 6.95 1.79
C VAL A 56 -13.95 7.04 0.43
N GLU A 57 -13.13 7.23 -0.60
CA GLU A 57 -13.57 6.98 -1.96
C GLU A 57 -13.18 5.53 -2.24
N PRO A 58 -14.15 4.60 -2.41
CA PRO A 58 -13.84 3.15 -2.43
C PRO A 58 -12.84 2.73 -3.50
N ARG A 59 -12.89 3.34 -4.67
CA ARG A 59 -11.99 2.98 -5.77
C ARG A 59 -10.56 3.40 -5.46
N LEU A 60 -10.38 4.58 -4.87
CA LEU A 60 -9.05 5.03 -4.48
C LEU A 60 -8.49 4.18 -3.34
N PHE A 61 -9.33 3.84 -2.37
CA PHE A 61 -8.90 2.97 -1.27
C PHE A 61 -8.41 1.62 -1.79
N SER A 62 -9.20 0.97 -2.66
CA SER A 62 -8.81 -0.32 -3.23
C SER A 62 -7.55 -0.21 -4.07
N GLU A 63 -7.39 0.89 -4.79
CA GLU A 63 -6.18 1.12 -5.59
C GLU A 63 -4.94 1.24 -4.71
N ILE A 64 -5.06 1.95 -3.58
CA ILE A 64 -3.95 2.04 -2.63
C ILE A 64 -3.57 0.65 -2.13
N VAL A 65 -4.56 -0.16 -1.74
CA VAL A 65 -4.29 -1.53 -1.27
C VAL A 65 -3.53 -2.31 -2.34
N SER A 66 -3.97 -2.22 -3.59
CA SER A 66 -3.32 -2.92 -4.70
C SER A 66 -1.88 -2.45 -4.92
N ILE A 67 -1.66 -1.13 -4.85
CA ILE A 67 -0.32 -0.57 -5.02
C ILE A 67 0.62 -1.07 -3.91
N LEU A 68 0.14 -1.06 -2.67
CA LEU A 68 0.95 -1.51 -1.54
C LEU A 68 1.27 -3.00 -1.63
N LEU A 69 0.32 -3.82 -2.07
CA LEU A 69 0.55 -5.24 -2.21
C LEU A 69 1.48 -5.56 -3.39
N ASP A 70 1.29 -4.88 -4.51
CA ASP A 70 2.19 -5.05 -5.65
C ASP A 70 3.62 -4.69 -5.27
N ASN A 71 3.78 -3.59 -4.54
CA ASN A 71 5.08 -3.17 -4.03
C ASN A 71 5.68 -4.24 -3.09
N ALA A 72 4.84 -4.80 -2.20
CA ALA A 72 5.29 -5.83 -1.27
C ALA A 72 5.79 -7.08 -2.00
N VAL A 73 5.08 -7.49 -3.06
CA VAL A 73 5.52 -8.64 -3.86
C VAL A 73 6.89 -8.39 -4.49
N LYS A 74 7.11 -7.18 -4.99
CA LYS A 74 8.37 -6.83 -5.65
C LYS A 74 9.55 -6.76 -4.70
N TYR A 75 9.34 -6.29 -3.48
CA TYR A 75 10.43 -6.07 -2.53
C TYR A 75 10.55 -7.11 -1.42
N CYS A 76 9.57 -8.00 -1.28
CA CYS A 76 9.63 -9.03 -0.25
C CYS A 76 10.79 -10.00 -0.49
N ASP A 77 11.54 -10.30 0.55
CA ASP A 77 12.60 -11.32 0.50
C ASP A 77 12.01 -12.66 0.07
N GLU A 78 12.84 -13.51 -0.50
CA GLU A 78 12.43 -14.84 -0.92
C GLU A 78 11.82 -15.61 0.25
N LYS A 79 10.71 -16.30 -0.03
CA LYS A 79 9.97 -17.11 0.95
C LYS A 79 9.45 -16.29 2.13
N GLY A 80 9.41 -14.96 1.99
CA GLY A 80 8.92 -14.10 3.05
C GLY A 80 7.42 -14.08 3.16
N THR A 81 6.93 -13.52 4.26
CA THR A 81 5.51 -13.35 4.51
C THR A 81 5.14 -11.88 4.37
N ILE A 82 4.14 -11.63 3.54
CA ILE A 82 3.55 -10.30 3.39
C ILE A 82 2.37 -10.23 4.34
N THR A 83 2.40 -9.29 5.27
CA THR A 83 1.33 -9.13 6.26
C THR A 83 0.50 -7.91 5.95
N THR A 84 -0.80 -8.11 5.80
CA THR A 84 -1.76 -7.04 5.60
C THR A 84 -2.60 -6.92 6.86
N ARG A 85 -2.54 -5.77 7.52
CA ARG A 85 -3.22 -5.55 8.80
C ARG A 85 -4.14 -4.35 8.71
N LEU A 86 -5.35 -4.49 9.22
CA LEU A 86 -6.31 -3.40 9.34
C LEU A 86 -6.84 -3.37 10.76
N GLU A 87 -6.70 -2.23 11.41
CA GLU A 87 -7.11 -2.11 12.81
C GLU A 87 -7.55 -0.69 13.14
N LYS A 88 -8.38 -0.57 14.16
CA LYS A 88 -8.72 0.74 14.71
C LYS A 88 -7.56 1.24 15.55
N HIS A 89 -7.29 2.53 15.48
CA HIS A 89 -6.24 3.15 16.26
C HIS A 89 -6.71 4.53 16.73
N LYS A 90 -6.98 4.66 18.02
CA LYS A 90 -7.52 5.90 18.58
C LYS A 90 -8.83 6.26 17.86
N LYS A 91 -8.89 7.43 17.22
CA LYS A 91 -10.10 7.89 16.52
C LYS A 91 -10.11 7.53 15.04
N GLY A 92 -9.09 6.82 14.58
CA GLY A 92 -8.93 6.53 13.17
C GLY A 92 -8.72 5.07 12.89
N VAL A 93 -8.27 4.79 11.67
CA VAL A 93 -8.03 3.45 11.16
C VAL A 93 -6.63 3.42 10.56
N ILE A 94 -5.91 2.34 10.77
CA ILE A 94 -4.61 2.13 10.14
C ILE A 94 -4.65 0.84 9.34
N LEU A 95 -4.29 0.95 8.06
CA LEU A 95 -4.03 -0.18 7.19
C LEU A 95 -2.52 -0.25 7.00
N SER A 96 -1.91 -1.38 7.27
CA SER A 96 -0.48 -1.56 7.02
C SER A 96 -0.22 -2.79 6.19
N VAL A 97 0.80 -2.70 5.33
CA VAL A 97 1.30 -3.80 4.53
C VAL A 97 2.79 -3.87 4.80
N SER A 98 3.25 -5.01 5.32
CA SER A 98 4.66 -5.19 5.67
C SER A 98 5.22 -6.44 5.05
N ASN A 99 6.52 -6.41 4.82
CA ASN A 99 7.24 -7.57 4.30
C ASN A 99 8.70 -7.49 4.74
N PRO A 100 9.36 -8.65 4.88
CA PRO A 100 10.79 -8.64 5.13
C PRO A 100 11.53 -8.08 3.92
N TYR A 101 12.53 -7.26 4.17
CA TYR A 101 13.32 -6.62 3.13
C TYR A 101 14.70 -6.31 3.70
N GLN A 102 15.59 -7.29 3.68
CA GLN A 102 16.91 -7.16 4.30
C GLN A 102 17.77 -6.09 3.63
N GLU A 103 17.66 -5.94 2.33
CA GLU A 103 18.42 -4.92 1.59
C GLU A 103 18.00 -3.50 1.96
N GLY A 104 16.83 -3.37 2.58
CA GLY A 104 16.29 -2.06 2.93
C GLY A 104 17.09 -1.31 4.00
N ALA A 105 17.99 -1.99 4.68
CA ALA A 105 18.78 -1.34 5.75
C ALA A 105 19.60 -0.15 5.27
N SER A 106 19.96 -0.10 3.99
CA SER A 106 20.74 0.98 3.39
C SER A 106 19.93 1.95 2.56
N GLU A 107 18.60 1.77 2.49
CA GLU A 107 17.75 2.60 1.66
C GLU A 107 17.30 3.86 2.37
N ASP A 108 17.00 4.87 1.59
CA ASP A 108 16.30 6.06 2.06
C ASP A 108 14.80 5.85 1.77
N TYR A 109 14.06 5.43 2.78
CA TYR A 109 12.66 4.99 2.59
C TYR A 109 11.74 6.10 2.12
N GLU A 110 12.00 7.35 2.49
CA GLU A 110 11.16 8.45 2.04
C GLU A 110 11.24 8.62 0.53
N ARG A 111 12.33 8.23 -0.08
CA ARG A 111 12.47 8.30 -1.53
C ARG A 111 11.56 7.34 -2.27
N PHE A 112 11.03 6.31 -1.59
CA PHE A 112 10.08 5.40 -2.23
C PHE A 112 8.83 6.13 -2.71
N PHE A 113 8.54 7.28 -2.13
CA PHE A 113 7.40 8.10 -2.56
C PHE A 113 7.76 9.09 -3.66
N GLU A 114 9.03 9.15 -4.06
CA GLU A 114 9.43 9.99 -5.19
C GLU A 114 9.05 9.28 -6.49
N ARG A 115 8.62 10.07 -7.47
CA ARG A 115 8.31 9.53 -8.77
C ARG A 115 9.57 8.96 -9.42
N PHE A 116 9.45 7.77 -9.99
CA PHE A 116 10.52 7.06 -10.70
C PHE A 116 11.64 6.51 -9.82
N TYR A 117 11.58 6.67 -8.50
CA TYR A 117 12.53 6.02 -7.61
C TYR A 117 12.18 4.53 -7.47
N ARG A 118 13.19 3.66 -7.53
CA ARG A 118 12.97 2.21 -7.49
C ARG A 118 13.88 1.47 -6.52
N GLY A 119 14.63 2.18 -5.70
CA GLY A 119 15.55 1.57 -4.73
C GLY A 119 16.88 1.19 -5.35
N ASP A 120 17.87 0.82 -4.50
CA ASP A 120 19.23 0.48 -4.95
C ASP A 120 19.29 -0.75 -5.82
N THR A 121 18.35 -1.67 -5.66
CA THR A 121 18.29 -2.90 -6.45
C THR A 121 17.38 -2.76 -7.65
N SER A 122 16.95 -1.55 -7.94
CA SER A 122 15.99 -1.28 -9.00
C SER A 122 16.49 -1.63 -10.40
N HIS A 123 17.80 -1.69 -10.59
CA HIS A 123 18.37 -2.14 -11.85
C HIS A 123 18.15 -3.63 -12.10
N ASN A 124 17.67 -4.36 -11.09
CA ASN A 124 17.31 -5.77 -11.23
C ASN A 124 15.99 -5.85 -12.00
N SER A 125 16.01 -6.49 -13.15
CA SER A 125 14.85 -6.61 -14.02
C SER A 125 13.63 -7.28 -13.38
N LYS A 126 13.84 -8.05 -12.30
CA LYS A 126 12.74 -8.69 -11.59
C LYS A 126 11.84 -7.69 -10.86
N ARG A 127 12.35 -6.51 -10.59
CA ARG A 127 11.60 -5.45 -9.90
C ARG A 127 11.13 -4.42 -10.91
N SER A 128 10.43 -4.90 -11.92
CA SER A 128 9.89 -4.04 -12.96
C SER A 128 8.82 -3.11 -12.39
N GLY A 129 8.62 -1.99 -13.06
CA GLY A 129 7.65 -0.98 -12.68
C GLY A 129 8.17 0.39 -13.07
N TYR A 130 7.33 1.40 -12.98
CA TYR A 130 7.68 2.73 -13.42
C TYR A 130 8.08 3.67 -12.29
N GLY A 131 8.05 3.21 -11.04
CA GLY A 131 8.45 4.01 -9.90
C GLY A 131 7.47 5.13 -9.56
N ILE A 132 6.22 5.02 -9.98
CA ILE A 132 5.21 6.05 -9.74
C ILE A 132 4.09 5.60 -8.81
N GLY A 133 3.98 4.27 -8.58
CA GLY A 133 2.87 3.72 -7.81
C GLY A 133 2.75 4.28 -6.40
N LEU A 134 3.84 4.30 -5.65
CA LEU A 134 3.81 4.79 -4.27
C LEU A 134 3.54 6.28 -4.18
N ALA A 135 4.09 7.07 -5.12
CA ALA A 135 3.80 8.51 -5.17
C ALA A 135 2.31 8.73 -5.42
N MET A 136 1.73 7.95 -6.33
CA MET A 136 0.31 8.01 -6.65
C MET A 136 -0.54 7.59 -5.44
N ALA A 137 -0.14 6.54 -4.74
CA ALA A 137 -0.85 6.08 -3.55
C ALA A 137 -0.85 7.15 -2.46
N ARG A 138 0.27 7.85 -2.29
CA ARG A 138 0.35 8.94 -1.31
C ARG A 138 -0.58 10.08 -1.68
N ASP A 139 -0.65 10.43 -2.97
CA ASP A 139 -1.57 11.47 -3.44
C ASP A 139 -3.02 11.06 -3.22
N MET A 140 -3.36 9.81 -3.50
CA MET A 140 -4.70 9.29 -3.24
C MET A 140 -5.06 9.36 -1.76
N ALA A 141 -4.11 9.01 -0.88
CA ALA A 141 -4.33 9.08 0.56
C ALA A 141 -4.64 10.51 0.98
N ARG A 142 -3.89 11.47 0.47
CA ARG A 142 -4.11 12.89 0.78
C ARG A 142 -5.47 13.38 0.30
N LEU A 143 -5.92 12.92 -0.87
CA LEU A 143 -7.25 13.26 -1.38
C LEU A 143 -8.35 12.77 -0.44
N MET A 144 -8.12 11.69 0.27
CA MET A 144 -9.06 11.15 1.25
C MET A 144 -8.80 11.67 2.66
N LYS A 145 -7.97 12.71 2.79
CA LYS A 145 -7.62 13.33 4.08
C LYS A 145 -6.85 12.39 5.00
N GLY A 146 -6.19 11.42 4.42
CA GLY A 146 -5.34 10.49 5.15
C GLY A 146 -3.86 10.74 4.87
N SER A 147 -3.02 9.85 5.38
CA SER A 147 -1.59 9.92 5.14
C SER A 147 -1.03 8.53 4.89
N LEU A 148 0.01 8.46 4.08
CA LEU A 148 0.71 7.22 3.78
C LEU A 148 2.17 7.40 4.17
N ASP A 149 2.65 6.52 5.05
CA ASP A 149 4.00 6.59 5.59
C ASP A 149 4.72 5.26 5.43
N VAL A 150 6.04 5.30 5.55
CA VAL A 150 6.87 4.11 5.47
C VAL A 150 7.79 4.06 6.69
N SER A 151 8.02 2.86 7.20
CA SER A 151 8.98 2.63 8.27
C SER A 151 9.75 1.34 8.01
N TYR A 152 10.94 1.26 8.60
CA TYR A 152 11.76 0.07 8.49
C TYR A 152 12.30 -0.26 9.86
N LYS A 153 12.10 -1.51 10.28
CA LYS A 153 12.57 -1.95 11.59
C LYS A 153 12.86 -3.44 11.54
N ASP A 154 14.05 -3.82 12.01
CA ASP A 154 14.44 -5.22 12.15
C ASP A 154 14.27 -6.04 10.86
N GLY A 155 14.66 -5.45 9.74
CA GLY A 155 14.60 -6.12 8.45
C GLY A 155 13.23 -6.16 7.81
N VAL A 156 12.26 -5.45 8.37
CA VAL A 156 10.88 -5.40 7.85
C VAL A 156 10.51 -3.99 7.44
N ILE A 157 10.06 -3.83 6.21
CA ILE A 157 9.52 -2.55 5.73
C ILE A 157 8.00 -2.57 5.85
N THR A 158 7.43 -1.47 6.32
CA THR A 158 5.99 -1.33 6.52
C THR A 158 5.50 -0.03 5.91
N PHE A 159 4.47 -0.15 5.08
CA PHE A 159 3.74 1.00 4.57
C PHE A 159 2.41 1.09 5.31
N SER A 160 2.10 2.26 5.84
CA SER A 160 0.92 2.47 6.68
C SER A 160 0.06 3.59 6.14
N LEU A 161 -1.21 3.29 5.89
CA LEU A 161 -2.22 4.26 5.50
C LEU A 161 -3.03 4.59 6.75
N SER A 162 -3.02 5.86 7.15
CA SER A 162 -3.80 6.33 8.29
C SER A 162 -5.00 7.14 7.80
N LEU A 163 -6.17 6.80 8.29
CA LEU A 163 -7.43 7.47 7.96
C LEU A 163 -8.10 7.93 9.25
N ALA A 164 -8.74 9.07 9.18
CA ALA A 164 -9.43 9.60 10.36
C ALA A 164 -10.79 8.94 10.57
#